data_b9d101fc2e827e424029c801bb2cda19
#
_entry.id   b9d101fc2e827e424029c801bb2cda19
#
_cell.length_a   1.000
_cell.length_b   1.000
_cell.length_c   1.000
_cell.angle_alpha   90.00
_cell.angle_beta   90.00
_cell.angle_gamma   90.00
#
_symmetry.space_group_name_H-M   'P 1'
#
loop_
_entity.id
_entity.type
_entity.pdbx_description
1 polymer ?
#
loop_
_entity_poly.entity_id
_entity_poly.type
_entity_poly.pdbx_seq_one_letter_code
_entity_poly.pdbx_strand_id
1 'polypeptide(L)'
;VLDITYKTPTKNKASLQMSLLGGSAHFEGRTSNNKFSYLFGFRNKSNQYLLNAMDTRAEYKPSFSDIQTYLKYQLKDNWTISFLGNISQNKYRMIPENRDTEFGTLNEALKLRIFFEGQESDQYNTYFGALNTSISPNLKTKLNLTTSAFKTIESESFDILGEYWLYQLDNNLGSDNFGDVRFDRGVGKFINHARNNLEAIVLNTSLNGHYIQNDNTKWEWGMKLQKEEITDHIKEWTLIDSAGFTLPHPIDN
;
A
#
# COMPACT_ATOMS: atom_id res chain seq x y z
N VAL A 1 -19.97 2.25 -6.82
CA VAL A 1 -19.21 3.39 -7.39
C VAL A 1 -19.02 4.41 -6.28
N LEU A 2 -17.78 4.88 -6.07
CA LEU A 2 -17.44 5.92 -5.11
C LEU A 2 -17.31 7.24 -5.87
N ASP A 3 -18.07 8.26 -5.48
CA ASP A 3 -17.99 9.63 -6.01
C ASP A 3 -17.42 10.54 -4.92
N ILE A 4 -16.30 11.21 -5.21
CA ILE A 4 -15.60 12.09 -4.27
C ILE A 4 -15.66 13.51 -4.79
N THR A 5 -16.28 14.38 -4.03
CA THR A 5 -16.36 15.81 -4.34
C THR A 5 -15.55 16.62 -3.33
N TYR A 6 -14.59 17.39 -3.82
CA TYR A 6 -13.81 18.30 -2.98
C TYR A 6 -14.61 19.55 -2.65
N LYS A 7 -14.53 19.96 -1.38
CA LYS A 7 -15.13 21.23 -0.94
C LYS A 7 -14.46 22.43 -1.62
N THR A 8 -15.20 23.51 -1.78
CA THR A 8 -14.64 24.80 -2.19
C THR A 8 -14.44 25.66 -0.94
N PRO A 9 -13.20 26.01 -0.55
CA PRO A 9 -12.95 26.86 0.61
C PRO A 9 -13.62 28.22 0.48
N THR A 10 -14.12 28.72 1.59
CA THR A 10 -14.72 30.07 1.69
C THR A 10 -13.85 31.04 2.50
N LYS A 11 -12.95 30.50 3.32
CA LYS A 11 -12.05 31.24 4.22
C LYS A 11 -10.69 30.58 4.24
N ASN A 12 -9.65 31.35 4.53
CA ASN A 12 -8.33 30.78 4.80
C ASN A 12 -8.34 30.06 6.14
N LYS A 13 -7.92 28.82 6.16
CA LYS A 13 -7.84 27.96 7.34
C LYS A 13 -6.58 27.11 7.27
N ALA A 14 -6.04 26.78 8.42
CA ALA A 14 -4.97 25.80 8.59
C ALA A 14 -5.32 24.91 9.77
N SER A 15 -4.90 23.66 9.68
CA SER A 15 -4.96 22.71 10.80
C SER A 15 -3.70 21.88 10.85
N LEU A 16 -3.24 21.57 12.04
CA LEU A 16 -2.14 20.66 12.33
C LEU A 16 -2.65 19.62 13.32
N GLN A 17 -2.38 18.37 13.03
CA GLN A 17 -2.68 17.23 13.90
C GLN A 17 -1.40 16.45 14.14
N MET A 18 -1.13 16.08 15.36
CA MET A 18 -0.02 15.23 15.77
C MET A 18 -0.50 14.13 16.69
N SER A 19 0.07 12.94 16.54
CA SER A 19 -0.20 11.78 17.37
C SER A 19 1.02 10.87 17.42
N LEU A 20 0.99 9.84 18.26
CA LEU A 20 2.04 8.80 18.29
C LEU A 20 2.14 8.02 16.96
N LEU A 21 1.10 8.06 16.14
CA LEU A 21 1.06 7.37 14.85
C LEU A 21 1.44 8.28 13.67
N GLY A 22 1.85 9.52 13.94
CA GLY A 22 2.26 10.47 12.91
C GLY A 22 1.56 11.81 12.98
N GLY A 23 1.66 12.59 11.91
CA GLY A 23 1.08 13.91 11.85
C GLY A 23 0.46 14.25 10.50
N SER A 24 -0.37 15.28 10.48
CA SER A 24 -0.93 15.85 9.26
C SER A 24 -1.06 17.35 9.37
N ALA A 25 -0.88 18.02 8.24
CA ALA A 25 -1.10 19.44 8.07
C ALA A 25 -2.07 19.68 6.92
N HIS A 26 -2.97 20.64 7.10
CA HIS A 26 -3.92 21.02 6.07
C HIS A 26 -3.98 22.54 5.97
N PHE A 27 -3.99 23.05 4.74
CA PHE A 27 -4.13 24.46 4.41
C PHE A 27 -5.19 24.63 3.35
N GLU A 28 -6.08 25.55 3.55
CA GLU A 28 -7.12 25.86 2.59
C GLU A 28 -7.36 27.37 2.51
N GLY A 29 -7.75 27.83 1.34
CA GLY A 29 -8.07 29.24 1.19
C GLY A 29 -8.69 29.60 -0.13
N ARG A 30 -9.06 30.89 -0.20
CA ARG A 30 -9.67 31.49 -1.37
C ARG A 30 -9.17 32.93 -1.51
N THR A 31 -8.92 33.37 -2.75
CA THR A 31 -8.56 34.76 -3.03
C THR A 31 -9.71 35.73 -2.80
N SER A 32 -9.40 37.00 -2.54
CA SER A 32 -10.39 38.06 -2.26
C SER A 32 -11.40 38.25 -3.39
N ASN A 33 -10.99 38.04 -4.64
CA ASN A 33 -11.85 38.12 -5.82
C ASN A 33 -12.72 36.86 -6.04
N ASN A 34 -12.61 35.90 -5.12
CA ASN A 34 -13.33 34.62 -5.17
C ASN A 34 -13.07 33.74 -6.41
N LYS A 35 -12.10 34.06 -7.24
CA LYS A 35 -11.83 33.30 -8.48
C LYS A 35 -10.92 32.09 -8.28
N PHE A 36 -10.01 32.13 -7.30
CA PHE A 36 -9.08 31.04 -7.03
C PHE A 36 -9.28 30.49 -5.62
N SER A 37 -9.38 29.18 -5.52
CA SER A 37 -9.40 28.46 -4.25
C SER A 37 -8.40 27.31 -4.27
N TYR A 38 -7.86 26.96 -3.10
CA TYR A 38 -6.84 25.94 -2.94
C TYR A 38 -7.04 25.13 -1.67
N LEU A 39 -6.65 23.88 -1.76
CA LEU A 39 -6.52 22.91 -0.66
C LEU A 39 -5.16 22.27 -0.77
N PHE A 40 -4.41 22.22 0.31
CA PHE A 40 -3.17 21.47 0.45
C PHE A 40 -3.27 20.58 1.67
N GLY A 41 -2.91 19.33 1.52
CA GLY A 41 -2.80 18.37 2.59
C GLY A 41 -1.44 17.70 2.58
N PHE A 42 -0.85 17.54 3.74
CA PHE A 42 0.31 16.69 3.98
C PHE A 42 -0.02 15.73 5.10
N ARG A 43 0.39 14.49 4.96
CA ARG A 43 0.23 13.48 6.00
C ARG A 43 1.45 12.56 6.03
N ASN A 44 1.90 12.27 7.23
CA ASN A 44 2.87 11.23 7.50
C ASN A 44 2.32 10.34 8.61
N LYS A 45 2.35 9.03 8.42
CA LYS A 45 1.89 8.04 9.39
C LYS A 45 2.85 6.86 9.48
N SER A 46 2.98 6.31 10.69
CA SER A 46 3.66 5.06 10.95
C SER A 46 2.91 4.31 12.05
N ASN A 47 2.56 3.07 11.79
CA ASN A 47 1.93 2.20 12.79
C ASN A 47 2.95 1.33 13.54
N GLN A 48 4.24 1.59 13.38
CA GLN A 48 5.32 0.81 13.99
C GLN A 48 5.14 0.68 15.52
N TYR A 49 4.77 1.77 16.21
CA TYR A 49 4.56 1.75 17.66
C TYR A 49 3.48 0.76 18.09
N LEU A 50 2.36 0.71 17.36
CA LEU A 50 1.28 -0.23 17.67
C LEU A 50 1.69 -1.67 17.37
N LEU A 51 2.34 -1.90 16.24
CA LEU A 51 2.76 -3.25 15.83
C LEU A 51 3.83 -3.81 16.77
N ASN A 52 4.78 -2.99 17.21
CA ASN A 52 5.81 -3.42 18.17
C ASN A 52 5.26 -3.66 19.59
N ALA A 53 4.07 -3.15 19.92
CA ALA A 53 3.40 -3.43 21.18
C ALA A 53 2.55 -4.72 21.13
N MET A 54 2.41 -5.33 19.97
CA MET A 54 1.71 -6.60 19.77
C MET A 54 2.72 -7.74 19.78
N ASP A 55 2.33 -8.90 20.29
CA ASP A 55 3.10 -10.13 20.16
C ASP A 55 3.04 -10.64 18.71
N THR A 56 3.91 -10.07 17.88
CA THR A 56 4.03 -10.42 16.46
C THR A 56 5.25 -11.31 16.22
N ARG A 57 5.23 -12.08 15.13
CA ARG A 57 6.32 -12.99 14.75
C ARG A 57 7.42 -12.33 13.93
N ALA A 58 7.40 -11.01 13.82
CA ALA A 58 8.36 -10.21 13.10
C ALA A 58 8.27 -8.74 13.56
N GLU A 59 9.34 -7.99 13.40
CA GLU A 59 9.33 -6.54 13.56
C GLU A 59 8.82 -5.88 12.28
N TYR A 60 7.71 -5.15 12.38
CA TYR A 60 7.08 -4.45 11.26
C TYR A 60 7.30 -2.94 11.35
N LYS A 61 7.79 -2.33 10.27
CA LYS A 61 8.06 -0.89 10.17
C LYS A 61 7.33 -0.25 8.98
N PRO A 62 5.99 -0.17 9.01
CA PRO A 62 5.25 0.53 7.97
C PRO A 62 5.38 2.04 8.14
N SER A 63 5.55 2.74 7.03
CA SER A 63 5.47 4.20 6.97
C SER A 63 4.74 4.65 5.71
N PHE A 64 3.96 5.70 5.86
CA PHE A 64 3.18 6.29 4.78
C PHE A 64 3.32 7.80 4.80
N SER A 65 3.60 8.39 3.65
CA SER A 65 3.62 9.84 3.47
C SER A 65 2.85 10.21 2.22
N ASP A 66 2.01 11.23 2.29
CA ASP A 66 1.33 11.77 1.13
C ASP A 66 1.23 13.29 1.16
N ILE A 67 1.26 13.86 -0.04
CA ILE A 67 0.95 15.26 -0.32
C ILE A 67 -0.21 15.27 -1.30
N GLN A 68 -1.24 16.03 -0.99
CA GLN A 68 -2.40 16.21 -1.83
C GLN A 68 -2.67 17.68 -2.05
N THR A 69 -3.00 18.06 -3.28
CA THR A 69 -3.39 19.42 -3.63
C THR A 69 -4.64 19.43 -4.49
N TYR A 70 -5.52 20.36 -4.22
CA TYR A 70 -6.66 20.65 -5.07
C TYR A 70 -6.73 22.15 -5.31
N LEU A 71 -6.64 22.54 -6.58
CA LEU A 71 -6.70 23.91 -7.04
C LEU A 71 -7.94 24.09 -7.90
N LYS A 72 -8.66 25.18 -7.71
CA LYS A 72 -9.83 25.51 -8.51
C LYS A 72 -9.79 26.98 -8.92
N TYR A 73 -9.93 27.23 -10.20
CA TYR A 73 -9.96 28.57 -10.78
C TYR A 73 -11.20 28.79 -11.63
N GLN A 74 -11.91 29.88 -11.34
CA GLN A 74 -13.09 30.32 -12.10
C GLN A 74 -12.65 31.30 -13.16
N LEU A 75 -12.56 30.83 -14.41
CA LEU A 75 -12.17 31.66 -15.56
C LEU A 75 -13.26 32.66 -15.92
N LYS A 76 -14.53 32.17 -15.96
CA LYS A 76 -15.75 32.94 -16.20
C LYS A 76 -16.85 32.40 -15.27
N ASP A 77 -17.97 33.09 -15.18
CA ASP A 77 -19.08 32.66 -14.33
C ASP A 77 -19.60 31.27 -14.69
N ASN A 78 -19.48 30.90 -15.96
CA ASN A 78 -19.90 29.62 -16.50
C ASN A 78 -18.75 28.68 -16.87
N TRP A 79 -17.49 29.00 -16.50
CA TRP A 79 -16.31 28.20 -16.84
C TRP A 79 -15.34 28.08 -15.69
N THR A 80 -15.12 26.87 -15.23
CA THR A 80 -14.21 26.53 -14.12
C THR A 80 -13.19 25.51 -14.55
N ILE A 81 -11.94 25.69 -14.12
CA ILE A 81 -10.87 24.69 -14.23
C ILE A 81 -10.47 24.27 -12.83
N SER A 82 -10.20 22.99 -12.64
CA SER A 82 -9.65 22.46 -11.38
C SER A 82 -8.55 21.44 -11.64
N PHE A 83 -7.60 21.41 -10.73
CA PHE A 83 -6.49 20.46 -10.74
C PHE A 83 -6.46 19.71 -9.40
N LEU A 84 -6.38 18.40 -9.47
CA LEU A 84 -6.13 17.52 -8.33
C LEU A 84 -4.77 16.85 -8.52
N GLY A 85 -3.89 16.96 -7.56
CA GLY A 85 -2.58 16.30 -7.53
C GLY A 85 -2.41 15.49 -6.26
N ASN A 86 -1.78 14.35 -6.36
CA ASN A 86 -1.39 13.52 -5.23
C ASN A 86 -0.03 12.88 -5.49
N ILE A 87 0.83 12.92 -4.50
CA ILE A 87 2.10 12.19 -4.45
C ILE A 87 2.10 11.42 -3.14
N SER A 88 2.28 10.11 -3.20
CA SER A 88 2.35 9.29 -2.00
C SER A 88 3.48 8.27 -2.07
N GLN A 89 4.01 7.95 -0.90
CA GLN A 89 4.99 6.91 -0.68
C GLN A 89 4.55 6.03 0.48
N ASN A 90 4.43 4.74 0.22
CA ASN A 90 4.32 3.71 1.23
C ASN A 90 5.64 2.96 1.29
N LYS A 91 6.15 2.75 2.50
CA LYS A 91 7.27 1.86 2.78
C LYS A 91 6.84 0.85 3.83
N TYR A 92 7.21 -0.36 3.58
CA TYR A 92 7.01 -1.45 4.52
C TYR A 92 8.34 -2.19 4.66
N ARG A 93 8.72 -2.47 5.90
CA ARG A 93 9.88 -3.28 6.22
C ARG A 93 9.48 -4.31 7.25
N MET A 94 9.86 -5.55 7.02
CA MET A 94 9.64 -6.66 7.93
C MET A 94 10.99 -7.33 8.23
N ILE A 95 11.26 -7.55 9.51
CA ILE A 95 12.42 -8.29 9.99
C ILE A 95 11.86 -9.48 10.76
N PRO A 96 12.05 -10.72 10.27
CA PRO A 96 11.53 -11.90 10.94
C PRO A 96 12.25 -12.13 12.28
N GLU A 97 11.52 -12.61 13.28
CA GLU A 97 12.08 -12.98 14.56
C GLU A 97 12.32 -14.48 14.67
N ASN A 98 13.34 -14.85 15.43
CA ASN A 98 13.64 -16.24 15.73
C ASN A 98 12.46 -16.89 16.45
N ARG A 99 12.25 -18.18 16.17
CA ARG A 99 11.10 -18.92 16.67
C ARG A 99 11.47 -20.25 17.27
N ASP A 100 10.91 -20.52 18.44
CA ASP A 100 10.85 -21.84 19.05
C ASP A 100 9.39 -22.30 19.08
N THR A 101 9.10 -23.51 18.61
CA THR A 101 7.77 -24.11 18.64
C THR A 101 7.87 -25.54 19.09
N GLU A 102 7.11 -25.90 20.12
CA GLU A 102 7.02 -27.27 20.64
C GLU A 102 5.67 -27.87 20.17
N PHE A 103 5.72 -29.09 19.68
CA PHE A 103 4.56 -29.80 19.17
C PHE A 103 4.75 -31.32 19.28
N GLY A 104 3.69 -32.07 19.06
CA GLY A 104 3.73 -33.52 19.06
C GLY A 104 2.73 -34.12 20.02
N THR A 105 3.01 -35.33 20.48
CA THR A 105 2.18 -36.12 21.38
C THR A 105 2.98 -36.54 22.62
N LEU A 106 2.31 -37.14 23.62
CA LEU A 106 2.98 -37.70 24.79
C LEU A 106 4.05 -38.76 24.45
N ASN A 107 3.90 -39.42 23.29
CA ASN A 107 4.85 -40.44 22.85
C ASN A 107 5.98 -39.90 21.98
N GLU A 108 5.80 -38.71 21.39
CA GLU A 108 6.79 -38.06 20.54
C GLU A 108 6.63 -36.55 20.64
N ALA A 109 7.44 -35.95 21.47
CA ALA A 109 7.50 -34.50 21.65
C ALA A 109 8.68 -33.94 20.82
N LEU A 110 8.38 -32.92 20.03
CA LEU A 110 9.34 -32.29 19.12
C LEU A 110 9.43 -30.78 19.40
N LYS A 111 10.63 -30.23 19.17
CA LYS A 111 10.88 -28.79 19.22
C LYS A 111 11.51 -28.36 17.89
N LEU A 112 10.84 -27.43 17.23
CA LEU A 112 11.35 -26.76 16.05
C LEU A 112 11.90 -25.38 16.48
N ARG A 113 13.18 -25.14 16.23
CA ARG A 113 13.83 -23.85 16.40
C ARG A 113 14.22 -23.31 15.04
N ILE A 114 13.86 -22.06 14.77
CA ILE A 114 14.22 -21.38 13.53
C ILE A 114 14.91 -20.07 13.86
N PHE A 115 16.11 -19.89 13.33
CA PHE A 115 16.82 -18.63 13.35
C PHE A 115 16.65 -17.95 11.99
N PHE A 116 16.27 -16.69 12.00
CA PHE A 116 16.11 -15.91 10.81
C PHE A 116 17.15 -14.82 10.72
N GLU A 117 17.65 -14.62 9.50
CA GLU A 117 18.48 -13.47 9.12
C GLU A 117 17.91 -12.82 7.87
N GLY A 118 18.12 -11.50 7.75
CA GLY A 118 17.64 -10.73 6.60
C GLY A 118 16.37 -9.94 6.87
N GLN A 119 15.79 -9.46 5.80
CA GLN A 119 14.62 -8.58 5.86
C GLN A 119 13.88 -8.55 4.54
N GLU A 120 12.65 -8.11 4.60
CA GLU A 120 11.81 -7.70 3.47
C GLU A 120 11.67 -6.18 3.46
N SER A 121 11.69 -5.58 2.28
CA SER A 121 11.51 -4.15 2.09
C SER A 121 10.68 -3.89 0.84
N ASP A 122 9.51 -3.29 1.05
CA ASP A 122 8.59 -2.92 -0.01
C ASP A 122 8.42 -1.42 -0.07
N GLN A 123 8.36 -0.90 -1.27
CA GLN A 123 8.14 0.50 -1.51
C GLN A 123 7.16 0.71 -2.66
N TYR A 124 6.17 1.56 -2.42
CA TYR A 124 5.16 1.97 -3.38
C TYR A 124 5.18 3.49 -3.51
N ASN A 125 5.55 3.97 -4.69
CA ASN A 125 5.53 5.40 -5.00
C ASN A 125 4.40 5.67 -6.00
N THR A 126 3.47 6.53 -5.63
CA THR A 126 2.31 6.87 -6.47
C THR A 126 2.31 8.34 -6.81
N TYR A 127 2.09 8.64 -8.07
CA TYR A 127 1.95 9.98 -8.62
C TYR A 127 0.61 10.06 -9.35
N PHE A 128 -0.19 11.03 -9.00
CA PHE A 128 -1.49 11.24 -9.65
C PHE A 128 -1.71 12.72 -9.93
N GLY A 129 -2.22 13.00 -11.10
CA GLY A 129 -2.66 14.34 -11.50
C GLY A 129 -3.93 14.25 -12.33
N ALA A 130 -4.89 15.11 -12.05
CA ALA A 130 -6.12 15.23 -12.84
C ALA A 130 -6.45 16.70 -13.07
N LEU A 131 -6.69 17.05 -14.32
CA LEU A 131 -7.20 18.34 -14.76
C LEU A 131 -8.66 18.18 -15.19
N ASN A 132 -9.53 18.97 -14.59
CA ASN A 132 -10.94 19.03 -14.97
C ASN A 132 -11.29 20.43 -15.46
N THR A 133 -12.01 20.51 -16.56
CA THR A 133 -12.67 21.75 -17.01
C THR A 133 -14.16 21.53 -17.10
N SER A 134 -14.92 22.42 -16.45
CA SER A 134 -16.38 22.41 -16.42
C SER A 134 -16.92 23.67 -17.04
N ILE A 135 -17.72 23.53 -18.10
CA ILE A 135 -18.32 24.63 -18.85
C ILE A 135 -19.83 24.46 -18.88
N SER A 136 -20.55 25.52 -18.57
CA SER A 136 -22.00 25.60 -18.70
C SER A 136 -22.35 26.65 -19.77
N PRO A 137 -22.43 26.29 -21.08
CA PRO A 137 -22.70 27.24 -22.16
C PRO A 137 -24.00 28.00 -21.97
N ASN A 138 -24.97 27.38 -21.31
CA ASN A 138 -26.25 27.96 -20.93
C ASN A 138 -26.77 27.29 -19.62
N LEU A 139 -27.90 27.73 -19.09
CA LEU A 139 -28.47 27.21 -17.84
C LEU A 139 -28.94 25.75 -17.92
N LYS A 140 -29.11 25.22 -19.13
CA LYS A 140 -29.62 23.85 -19.36
C LYS A 140 -28.52 22.84 -19.68
N THR A 141 -27.31 23.30 -20.04
CA THR A 141 -26.24 22.44 -20.55
C THR A 141 -25.00 22.56 -19.66
N LYS A 142 -24.44 21.42 -19.27
CA LYS A 142 -23.13 21.37 -18.60
C LYS A 142 -22.26 20.31 -19.26
N LEU A 143 -21.01 20.65 -19.48
CA LEU A 143 -19.97 19.79 -20.04
C LEU A 143 -18.81 19.73 -19.07
N ASN A 144 -18.29 18.53 -18.82
CA ASN A 144 -17.11 18.30 -18.01
C ASN A 144 -16.12 17.48 -18.80
N LEU A 145 -14.93 18.01 -19.00
CA LEU A 145 -13.78 17.28 -19.55
C LEU A 145 -12.78 17.06 -18.44
N THR A 146 -12.43 15.80 -18.20
CA THR A 146 -11.43 15.41 -17.20
C THR A 146 -10.31 14.63 -17.90
N THR A 147 -9.08 15.07 -17.73
CA THR A 147 -7.88 14.31 -18.14
C THR A 147 -7.05 14.01 -16.90
N SER A 148 -6.63 12.76 -16.74
CA SER A 148 -5.81 12.34 -15.61
C SER A 148 -4.67 11.43 -16.03
N ALA A 149 -3.59 11.52 -15.27
CA ALA A 149 -2.45 10.64 -15.35
C ALA A 149 -2.19 10.05 -13.96
N PHE A 150 -1.99 8.74 -13.92
CA PHE A 150 -1.59 7.98 -12.75
C PHE A 150 -0.32 7.21 -13.09
N LYS A 151 0.64 7.22 -12.18
CA LYS A 151 1.84 6.38 -12.25
C LYS A 151 2.08 5.78 -10.88
N THR A 152 2.31 4.47 -10.83
CA THR A 152 2.86 3.78 -9.66
C THR A 152 4.17 3.12 -10.01
N ILE A 153 5.10 3.14 -9.06
CA ILE A 153 6.37 2.40 -9.10
C ILE A 153 6.41 1.61 -7.80
N GLU A 154 6.45 0.30 -7.94
CA GLU A 154 6.43 -0.64 -6.84
C GLU A 154 7.71 -1.46 -6.87
N SER A 155 8.31 -1.66 -5.72
CA SER A 155 9.46 -2.55 -5.55
C SER A 155 9.26 -3.38 -4.29
N GLU A 156 9.50 -4.67 -4.44
CA GLU A 156 9.55 -5.64 -3.37
C GLU A 156 10.92 -6.32 -3.40
N SER A 157 11.57 -6.34 -2.28
CA SER A 157 12.87 -6.99 -2.16
C SER A 157 13.02 -7.68 -0.82
N PHE A 158 13.39 -8.94 -0.86
CA PHE A 158 13.77 -9.68 0.34
C PHE A 158 14.93 -10.62 0.09
N ASP A 159 15.71 -10.78 1.14
CA ASP A 159 16.69 -11.85 1.35
C ASP A 159 16.45 -12.35 2.77
N ILE A 160 15.78 -13.50 2.90
CA ILE A 160 15.45 -14.08 4.19
C ILE A 160 16.08 -15.47 4.25
N LEU A 161 17.09 -15.59 5.08
CA LEU A 161 17.69 -16.87 5.47
C LEU A 161 16.95 -17.39 6.70
N GLY A 162 16.51 -18.63 6.65
CA GLY A 162 16.03 -19.37 7.80
C GLY A 162 16.90 -20.61 8.04
N GLU A 163 17.47 -20.73 9.22
CA GLU A 163 18.15 -21.93 9.66
C GLU A 163 17.30 -22.64 10.71
N TYR A 164 17.02 -23.90 10.52
CA TYR A 164 16.14 -24.65 11.41
C TYR A 164 16.77 -25.90 11.97
N TRP A 165 16.42 -26.18 13.23
CA TRP A 165 16.71 -27.39 13.96
C TRP A 165 15.43 -28.02 14.45
N LEU A 166 15.27 -29.31 14.16
CA LEU A 166 14.18 -30.12 14.71
C LEU A 166 14.77 -31.06 15.75
N TYR A 167 14.34 -30.89 16.98
CA TYR A 167 14.79 -31.67 18.12
C TYR A 167 13.73 -32.66 18.56
N GLN A 168 14.18 -33.82 19.03
CA GLN A 168 13.39 -34.73 19.86
C GLN A 168 13.56 -34.34 21.31
N LEU A 169 12.44 -34.15 22.01
CA LEU A 169 12.46 -33.88 23.44
C LEU A 169 12.36 -35.18 24.24
N ASP A 170 12.89 -35.17 25.49
CA ASP A 170 12.64 -36.24 26.44
C ASP A 170 11.18 -36.17 26.90
N ASN A 171 10.43 -37.22 26.62
CA ASN A 171 9.01 -37.35 26.97
C ASN A 171 8.76 -38.34 28.14
N ASN A 172 9.81 -38.80 28.83
CA ASN A 172 9.66 -39.65 29.98
C ASN A 172 9.30 -38.83 31.22
N LEU A 173 8.03 -38.91 31.64
CA LEU A 173 7.50 -38.19 32.81
C LEU A 173 8.22 -38.49 34.14
N GLY A 174 9.00 -39.58 34.21
CA GLY A 174 9.79 -39.94 35.38
C GLY A 174 11.26 -39.56 35.28
N SER A 175 11.67 -38.84 34.23
CA SER A 175 13.05 -38.40 34.01
C SER A 175 13.27 -37.01 34.58
N ASP A 176 14.44 -36.79 35.21
CA ASP A 176 14.88 -35.45 35.65
C ASP A 176 15.10 -34.52 34.44
N ASN A 177 15.21 -35.05 33.22
CA ASN A 177 15.42 -34.33 31.96
C ASN A 177 14.13 -34.19 31.13
N PHE A 178 12.95 -34.40 31.73
CA PHE A 178 11.68 -34.27 31.01
C PHE A 178 11.56 -32.89 30.34
N GLY A 179 11.32 -32.89 29.04
CA GLY A 179 11.24 -31.67 28.22
C GLY A 179 12.56 -31.15 27.67
N ASP A 180 13.69 -31.71 28.08
CA ASP A 180 14.99 -31.36 27.54
C ASP A 180 15.22 -31.95 26.14
N VAL A 181 16.11 -31.33 25.36
CA VAL A 181 16.52 -31.85 24.05
C VAL A 181 17.29 -33.17 24.23
N ARG A 182 16.78 -34.23 23.63
CA ARG A 182 17.39 -35.55 23.67
C ARG A 182 18.35 -35.80 22.53
N PHE A 183 17.94 -35.46 21.30
CA PHE A 183 18.77 -35.52 20.10
C PHE A 183 18.20 -34.70 18.96
N ASP A 184 19.04 -34.40 17.97
CA ASP A 184 18.66 -33.70 16.73
C ASP A 184 17.99 -34.69 15.77
N ARG A 185 16.80 -34.34 15.29
CA ARG A 185 16.05 -35.08 14.28
C ARG A 185 16.37 -34.61 12.86
N GLY A 186 16.67 -33.32 12.71
CA GLY A 186 16.96 -32.73 11.44
C GLY A 186 17.46 -31.30 11.58
N VAL A 187 18.31 -30.92 10.65
CA VAL A 187 18.80 -29.55 10.47
C VAL A 187 18.66 -29.18 9.02
N GLY A 188 18.53 -27.92 8.75
CA GLY A 188 18.52 -27.42 7.38
C GLY A 188 18.43 -25.91 7.36
N LYS A 189 18.49 -25.37 6.15
CA LYS A 189 18.34 -23.95 5.92
C LYS A 189 17.65 -23.69 4.59
N PHE A 190 17.06 -22.52 4.50
CA PHE A 190 16.50 -22.02 3.25
C PHE A 190 16.83 -20.54 3.08
N ILE A 191 16.87 -20.11 1.85
CA ILE A 191 16.97 -18.69 1.49
C ILE A 191 15.82 -18.39 0.54
N ASN A 192 15.00 -17.42 0.92
CA ASN A 192 14.01 -16.81 0.05
C ASN A 192 14.57 -15.49 -0.47
N HIS A 193 14.54 -15.33 -1.78
CA HIS A 193 15.05 -14.15 -2.47
C HIS A 193 14.00 -13.59 -3.42
N ALA A 194 13.79 -12.28 -3.38
CA ALA A 194 13.00 -11.58 -4.40
C ALA A 194 13.59 -10.22 -4.76
N ARG A 195 13.40 -9.85 -6.02
CA ARG A 195 13.68 -8.52 -6.59
C ARG A 195 12.60 -8.22 -7.62
N ASN A 196 11.44 -7.83 -7.12
CA ASN A 196 10.26 -7.58 -7.92
C ASN A 196 10.10 -6.07 -8.14
N ASN A 197 9.79 -5.68 -9.36
CA ASN A 197 9.54 -4.30 -9.72
C ASN A 197 8.35 -4.22 -10.66
N LEU A 198 7.40 -3.34 -10.36
CA LEU A 198 6.27 -3.05 -11.19
C LEU A 198 6.22 -1.53 -11.46
N GLU A 199 6.03 -1.17 -12.72
CA GLU A 199 5.69 0.19 -13.12
C GLU A 199 4.37 0.16 -13.88
N ALA A 200 3.39 0.95 -13.45
CA ALA A 200 2.12 1.11 -14.16
C ALA A 200 1.86 2.57 -14.43
N ILE A 201 1.46 2.88 -15.66
CA ILE A 201 1.05 4.20 -16.11
C ILE A 201 -0.36 4.09 -16.67
N VAL A 202 -1.27 4.93 -16.18
CA VAL A 202 -2.66 4.99 -16.64
C VAL A 202 -3.00 6.42 -17.03
N LEU A 203 -3.36 6.62 -18.27
CA LEU A 203 -3.84 7.89 -18.82
C LEU A 203 -5.33 7.78 -19.11
N ASN A 204 -6.11 8.71 -18.59
CA ASN A 204 -7.56 8.77 -18.83
C ASN A 204 -7.96 10.13 -19.36
N THR A 205 -8.89 10.12 -20.30
CA THR A 205 -9.64 11.32 -20.71
C THR A 205 -11.12 10.96 -20.76
N SER A 206 -11.94 11.74 -20.10
CA SER A 206 -13.40 11.55 -20.08
C SER A 206 -14.12 12.86 -20.36
N LEU A 207 -15.12 12.78 -21.21
CA LEU A 207 -16.05 13.87 -21.50
C LEU A 207 -17.44 13.44 -21.05
N ASN A 208 -18.02 14.19 -20.11
CA ASN A 208 -19.38 13.97 -19.64
C ASN A 208 -20.20 15.23 -19.85
N GLY A 209 -21.44 15.04 -20.25
CA GLY A 209 -22.34 16.15 -20.46
C GLY A 209 -23.75 15.83 -20.04
N HIS A 210 -24.51 16.88 -19.74
CA HIS A 210 -25.96 16.77 -19.58
C HIS A 210 -26.67 17.98 -20.21
N TYR A 211 -27.90 17.74 -20.63
CA TYR A 211 -28.82 18.74 -21.15
C TYR A 211 -30.19 18.56 -20.53
N ILE A 212 -30.71 19.62 -19.93
CA ILE A 212 -32.06 19.68 -19.34
C ILE A 212 -33.01 20.24 -20.42
N GLN A 213 -33.82 19.37 -21.05
CA GLN A 213 -34.78 19.78 -22.06
C GLN A 213 -35.99 20.50 -21.44
N ASN A 214 -36.51 19.90 -20.36
CA ASN A 214 -37.65 20.45 -19.57
C ASN A 214 -37.57 19.82 -18.15
N ASP A 215 -38.54 20.14 -17.30
CA ASP A 215 -38.57 19.69 -15.90
C ASP A 215 -38.64 18.17 -15.71
N ASN A 216 -39.11 17.44 -16.73
CA ASN A 216 -39.27 15.98 -16.71
C ASN A 216 -38.24 15.22 -17.56
N THR A 217 -37.45 15.94 -18.36
CA THR A 217 -36.55 15.29 -19.33
C THR A 217 -35.13 15.85 -19.23
N LYS A 218 -34.19 14.97 -18.88
CA LYS A 218 -32.75 15.22 -18.84
C LYS A 218 -32.01 14.21 -19.69
N TRP A 219 -31.12 14.69 -20.55
CA TRP A 219 -30.21 13.87 -21.34
C TRP A 219 -28.83 13.87 -20.69
N GLU A 220 -28.23 12.70 -20.53
CA GLU A 220 -26.88 12.55 -20.02
C GLU A 220 -26.08 11.67 -20.99
N TRP A 221 -24.81 12.05 -21.23
CA TRP A 221 -23.90 11.30 -22.08
C TRP A 221 -22.49 11.35 -21.55
N GLY A 222 -21.69 10.36 -21.93
CA GLY A 222 -20.29 10.31 -21.55
C GLY A 222 -19.48 9.47 -22.52
N MET A 223 -18.23 9.84 -22.66
CA MET A 223 -17.20 9.08 -23.37
C MET A 223 -15.95 9.04 -22.49
N LYS A 224 -15.29 7.88 -22.47
CA LYS A 224 -14.02 7.69 -21.76
C LYS A 224 -13.03 7.01 -22.69
N LEU A 225 -11.83 7.56 -22.74
CA LEU A 225 -10.65 6.95 -23.35
C LEU A 225 -9.65 6.66 -22.26
N GLN A 226 -9.06 5.47 -22.29
CA GLN A 226 -8.06 5.04 -21.33
C GLN A 226 -6.92 4.34 -22.03
N LYS A 227 -5.69 4.69 -21.67
CA LYS A 227 -4.47 3.96 -22.04
C LYS A 227 -3.81 3.48 -20.78
N GLU A 228 -3.47 2.20 -20.75
CA GLU A 228 -2.72 1.56 -19.66
C GLU A 228 -1.44 0.98 -20.23
N GLU A 229 -0.37 1.11 -19.46
CA GLU A 229 0.92 0.50 -19.76
C GLU A 229 1.48 -0.04 -18.43
N ILE A 230 1.75 -1.34 -18.40
CA ILE A 230 2.22 -2.03 -17.21
C ILE A 230 3.48 -2.78 -17.60
N THR A 231 4.56 -2.52 -16.86
CA THR A 231 5.81 -3.25 -16.95
C THR A 231 6.05 -3.94 -15.62
N ASP A 232 6.13 -5.26 -15.66
CA ASP A 232 6.30 -6.09 -14.47
C ASP A 232 7.55 -6.96 -14.62
N HIS A 233 8.39 -6.93 -13.61
CA HIS A 233 9.60 -7.73 -13.49
C HIS A 233 9.54 -8.53 -12.20
N ILE A 234 9.37 -9.85 -12.32
CA ILE A 234 9.37 -10.79 -11.21
C ILE A 234 10.67 -11.59 -11.26
N LYS A 235 11.42 -11.55 -10.17
CA LYS A 235 12.62 -12.36 -9.98
C LYS A 235 12.63 -12.91 -8.56
N GLU A 236 12.14 -14.12 -8.44
CA GLU A 236 12.03 -14.83 -7.16
C GLU A 236 12.66 -16.22 -7.26
N TRP A 237 13.29 -16.65 -6.19
CA TRP A 237 13.72 -18.02 -6.03
C TRP A 237 13.85 -18.38 -4.55
N THR A 238 13.74 -19.67 -4.28
CA THR A 238 13.99 -20.27 -2.98
C THR A 238 15.06 -21.34 -3.12
N LEU A 239 16.08 -21.26 -2.31
CA LEU A 239 17.06 -22.32 -2.15
C LEU A 239 16.81 -23.02 -0.82
N ILE A 240 16.72 -24.35 -0.85
CA ILE A 240 16.53 -25.16 0.34
C ILE A 240 17.71 -26.15 0.42
N ASP A 241 18.42 -26.11 1.55
CA ASP A 241 19.44 -27.09 1.91
C ASP A 241 18.85 -27.97 3.02
N SER A 242 18.53 -29.19 2.64
CA SER A 242 17.92 -30.18 3.52
C SER A 242 18.95 -31.09 4.22
N ALA A 243 20.23 -30.74 4.19
CA ALA A 243 21.32 -31.51 4.76
C ALA A 243 21.35 -33.00 4.26
N GLY A 244 21.01 -33.19 2.98
CA GLY A 244 20.99 -34.50 2.33
C GLY A 244 19.65 -35.24 2.38
N PHE A 245 18.60 -34.70 3.02
CA PHE A 245 17.25 -35.27 2.94
C PHE A 245 16.58 -34.92 1.60
N THR A 246 15.89 -35.90 1.02
CA THR A 246 15.12 -35.65 -0.20
C THR A 246 13.87 -34.83 0.14
N LEU A 247 13.70 -33.70 -0.51
CA LEU A 247 12.47 -32.90 -0.44
C LEU A 247 11.54 -33.30 -1.57
N PRO A 248 10.21 -33.39 -1.30
CA PRO A 248 9.25 -33.56 -2.38
C PRO A 248 9.29 -32.29 -3.26
N HIS A 249 9.55 -32.49 -4.55
CA HIS A 249 9.46 -31.41 -5.53
C HIS A 249 8.01 -31.32 -6.02
N PRO A 250 7.39 -30.14 -6.10
CA PRO A 250 6.15 -29.97 -6.83
C PRO A 250 6.34 -30.42 -8.28
N ILE A 251 5.39 -31.15 -8.82
CA ILE A 251 5.47 -31.71 -10.17
C ILE A 251 5.53 -30.60 -11.25
N ASP A 252 5.08 -29.39 -10.90
CA ASP A 252 4.92 -28.25 -11.80
C ASP A 252 6.01 -27.17 -11.68
N ASN A 253 7.14 -27.45 -11.07
CA ASN A 253 8.28 -26.52 -11.00
C ASN A 253 9.39 -26.94 -11.97
#